data_d594fc9cac0c090e670ff6e4d55aba19
#
_entry.id   d594fc9cac0c090e670ff6e4d55aba19
#
_cell.length_a   1.000
_cell.length_b   1.000
_cell.length_c   1.000
_cell.angle_alpha   90.00
_cell.angle_beta   90.00
_cell.angle_gamma   90.00
#
_symmetry.space_group_name_H-M   'P 1'
#
loop_
_entity.id
_entity.type
_entity.pdbx_description
1 polymer ?
#
loop_
_entity_poly.entity_id
_entity_poly.type
_entity_poly.pdbx_seq_one_letter_code
_entity_poly.pdbx_strand_id
1 'polypeptide(L)'
;MPEIDESRELLVVEGMITDQLETNRIRLTKSSSIDKKNLVKPVAGCIVSISDDLDNSWLLKESGNGNYITDSLNFRGVVGRKYTLRVNSNGKFPNNYTYESIPMELKPVPEIDNLYWERILIEAETEQRTAKEGCRILIDTHDDSNKCNYYRWDYTETWEIRLPYDVPNKICWTSNKSSQIIIKNTSLLSANSISRFLLNFVSDKTDRLEDKYSLLVNQYSLSEEEFIYWDKMQLMSEQTGTLYDITPSSVQGNIYCNENPSEKVLGYFSVSAKRTRRIFIEESFSGLVNLYINCPVDTIPPWQPIPYLGTSVWVIIDGSMDMPPYKILTDKKGCADCTVRGTTIRPTFWDDDKLNR
;
A
#
# COMPACT_ATOMS: atom_id res chain seq x y z
N MET A 1 9.09 39.61 0.59
CA MET A 1 8.63 38.22 0.59
C MET A 1 7.41 38.19 1.48
N PRO A 2 6.23 37.71 1.05
CA PRO A 2 5.12 37.54 2.00
C PRO A 2 5.52 36.45 2.97
N GLU A 3 5.46 36.75 4.27
CA GLU A 3 5.59 35.77 5.34
C GLU A 3 4.52 34.69 5.13
N ILE A 4 4.94 33.48 4.87
CA ILE A 4 4.06 32.31 4.90
C ILE A 4 3.74 32.12 6.37
N ASP A 5 2.49 32.36 6.75
CA ASP A 5 1.98 32.07 8.07
C ASP A 5 2.01 30.54 8.27
N GLU A 6 3.15 30.03 8.75
CA GLU A 6 3.44 28.58 8.96
C GLU A 6 2.54 27.92 10.01
N SER A 7 1.64 28.69 10.63
CA SER A 7 0.77 28.19 11.71
C SER A 7 -0.60 27.69 11.26
N ARG A 8 -0.98 27.90 9.99
CA ARG A 8 -2.32 27.59 9.52
C ARG A 8 -2.47 26.12 9.10
N GLU A 9 -3.28 25.37 9.83
CA GLU A 9 -3.64 23.98 9.48
C GLU A 9 -4.51 24.00 8.19
N LEU A 10 -4.03 23.33 7.13
CA LEU A 10 -4.75 23.19 5.87
C LEU A 10 -5.56 21.91 5.85
N LEU A 11 -6.71 21.90 5.18
CA LEU A 11 -7.44 20.68 4.88
C LEU A 11 -6.64 19.84 3.87
N VAL A 12 -6.52 18.56 4.15
CA VAL A 12 -5.95 17.55 3.24
C VAL A 12 -7.05 16.57 2.88
N VAL A 13 -7.31 16.39 1.60
CA VAL A 13 -8.31 15.48 1.07
C VAL A 13 -7.62 14.43 0.21
N GLU A 14 -7.75 13.17 0.60
CA GLU A 14 -7.18 12.05 -0.12
C GLU A 14 -8.31 11.05 -0.42
N GLY A 15 -8.50 10.68 -1.66
CA GLY A 15 -9.51 9.69 -1.98
C GLY A 15 -9.56 9.34 -3.45
N MET A 16 -10.13 8.17 -3.69
CA MET A 16 -10.34 7.66 -5.05
C MET A 16 -11.67 6.95 -5.12
N ILE A 17 -12.36 7.11 -6.26
CA ILE A 17 -13.47 6.25 -6.65
C ILE A 17 -13.10 5.47 -7.90
N THR A 18 -13.67 4.25 -8.00
CA THR A 18 -13.37 3.34 -9.10
C THR A 18 -14.64 2.82 -9.77
N ASP A 19 -14.47 2.14 -10.91
CA ASP A 19 -15.51 1.42 -11.63
C ASP A 19 -15.81 0.03 -11.03
N GLN A 20 -15.25 -0.30 -9.87
CA GLN A 20 -15.47 -1.57 -9.20
C GLN A 20 -16.55 -1.46 -8.12
N LEU A 21 -17.29 -2.57 -7.89
CA LEU A 21 -18.18 -2.70 -6.74
C LEU A 21 -17.37 -2.95 -5.47
N GLU A 22 -16.83 -1.88 -4.93
CA GLU A 22 -16.00 -1.91 -3.73
C GLU A 22 -16.24 -0.68 -2.85
N THR A 23 -15.80 -0.75 -1.62
CA THR A 23 -15.81 0.41 -0.73
C THR A 23 -14.74 1.40 -1.16
N ASN A 24 -15.16 2.54 -1.71
CA ASN A 24 -14.26 3.65 -2.00
C ASN A 24 -14.15 4.52 -0.74
N ARG A 25 -12.95 5.05 -0.48
CA ARG A 25 -12.66 5.81 0.73
C ARG A 25 -12.14 7.20 0.41
N ILE A 26 -12.75 8.19 1.06
CA ILE A 26 -12.25 9.57 1.12
C ILE A 26 -11.75 9.81 2.54
N ARG A 27 -10.52 10.28 2.66
CA ARG A 27 -9.89 10.61 3.95
C ARG A 27 -9.71 12.11 4.06
N LEU A 28 -10.17 12.66 5.16
CA LEU A 28 -10.04 14.07 5.51
C LEU A 28 -9.13 14.20 6.71
N THR A 29 -8.06 14.99 6.55
CA THR A 29 -7.10 15.27 7.61
C THR A 29 -6.71 16.74 7.59
N LYS A 30 -5.99 17.20 8.62
CA LYS A 30 -5.35 18.51 8.66
C LYS A 30 -3.85 18.34 8.52
N SER A 31 -3.22 19.26 7.80
CA SER A 31 -1.77 19.37 7.76
C SER A 31 -1.22 19.70 9.15
N SER A 32 -0.03 19.24 9.46
CA SER A 32 0.70 19.66 10.66
C SER A 32 1.99 20.39 10.25
N SER A 33 2.44 21.33 11.07
CA SER A 33 3.77 21.94 10.89
C SER A 33 4.87 20.90 11.10
N ILE A 34 5.98 21.04 10.41
CA ILE A 34 7.13 20.10 10.39
C ILE A 34 7.72 19.87 11.80
N ASP A 35 7.61 20.83 12.71
CA ASP A 35 8.17 20.79 14.07
C ASP A 35 7.40 19.91 15.06
N LYS A 36 6.18 19.49 14.75
CA LYS A 36 5.38 18.61 15.59
C LYS A 36 5.41 17.20 15.02
N LYS A 37 6.11 16.26 15.67
CA LYS A 37 6.09 14.84 15.36
C LYS A 37 4.74 14.42 14.79
N ASN A 38 4.72 14.13 13.49
CA ASN A 38 3.70 13.64 12.58
C ASN A 38 2.41 13.03 13.18
N LEU A 39 1.65 13.78 13.94
CA LEU A 39 0.32 13.40 14.36
C LEU A 39 -0.65 13.84 13.26
N VAL A 40 -1.01 12.90 12.38
CA VAL A 40 -2.10 13.09 11.43
C VAL A 40 -3.37 13.41 12.22
N LYS A 41 -3.94 14.61 11.99
CA LYS A 41 -5.17 15.05 12.65
C LYS A 41 -6.38 14.73 11.77
N PRO A 42 -7.17 13.70 12.07
CA PRO A 42 -8.35 13.37 11.28
C PRO A 42 -9.43 14.44 11.45
N VAL A 43 -10.22 14.65 10.40
CA VAL A 43 -11.37 15.55 10.41
C VAL A 43 -12.64 14.73 10.33
N ALA A 44 -13.37 14.70 11.45
CA ALA A 44 -14.62 13.97 11.61
C ALA A 44 -15.82 14.93 11.60
N GLY A 45 -17.02 14.38 11.32
CA GLY A 45 -18.30 15.10 11.40
C GLY A 45 -18.57 16.03 10.22
N CYS A 46 -17.84 15.92 9.11
CA CYS A 46 -18.17 16.57 7.85
C CYS A 46 -19.31 15.85 7.12
N ILE A 47 -19.99 16.56 6.24
CA ILE A 47 -20.93 15.96 5.29
C ILE A 47 -20.17 15.78 3.96
N VAL A 48 -19.97 14.53 3.54
CA VAL A 48 -19.19 14.20 2.34
C VAL A 48 -20.11 13.51 1.34
N SER A 49 -20.14 14.00 0.11
CA SER A 49 -20.92 13.43 -0.98
C SER A 49 -20.14 13.39 -2.29
N ILE A 50 -20.51 12.46 -3.16
CA ILE A 50 -20.07 12.38 -4.53
C ILE A 50 -21.28 12.57 -5.42
N SER A 51 -21.16 13.42 -6.43
CA SER A 51 -22.18 13.59 -7.47
C SER A 51 -21.60 13.30 -8.85
N ASP A 52 -22.49 12.92 -9.78
CA ASP A 52 -22.11 12.74 -11.17
C ASP A 52 -22.73 13.82 -12.07
N ASP A 53 -22.38 13.80 -13.35
CA ASP A 53 -22.85 14.72 -14.39
C ASP A 53 -24.29 14.47 -14.88
N LEU A 54 -25.05 13.56 -14.24
CA LEU A 54 -26.49 13.37 -14.40
C LEU A 54 -27.27 13.70 -13.11
N ASP A 55 -26.69 14.50 -12.23
CA ASP A 55 -27.28 14.96 -10.97
C ASP A 55 -27.60 13.81 -9.96
N ASN A 56 -27.04 12.60 -10.15
CA ASN A 56 -27.07 11.61 -9.10
C ASN A 56 -26.11 12.00 -7.99
N SER A 57 -26.50 11.76 -6.74
CA SER A 57 -25.67 12.07 -5.58
C SER A 57 -25.69 10.95 -4.55
N TRP A 58 -24.50 10.65 -4.01
CA TRP A 58 -24.29 9.61 -2.99
C TRP A 58 -23.65 10.24 -1.77
N LEU A 59 -24.33 10.13 -0.64
CA LEU A 59 -23.79 10.55 0.65
C LEU A 59 -22.86 9.45 1.19
N LEU A 60 -21.65 9.83 1.61
CA LEU A 60 -20.69 8.91 2.18
C LEU A 60 -20.95 8.76 3.69
N LYS A 61 -20.71 7.54 4.19
CA LYS A 61 -20.82 7.23 5.61
C LYS A 61 -19.46 7.45 6.28
N GLU A 62 -19.44 8.18 7.38
CA GLU A 62 -18.25 8.28 8.23
C GLU A 62 -17.96 6.94 8.90
N SER A 63 -16.70 6.45 8.75
CA SER A 63 -16.22 5.19 9.33
C SER A 63 -15.15 5.40 10.40
N GLY A 64 -14.99 6.63 10.88
CA GLY A 64 -14.04 7.02 11.93
C GLY A 64 -12.68 7.47 11.41
N ASN A 65 -11.93 8.16 12.27
CA ASN A 65 -10.59 8.67 11.98
C ASN A 65 -10.50 9.51 10.69
N GLY A 66 -11.55 10.31 10.38
CA GLY A 66 -11.61 11.15 9.19
C GLY A 66 -11.82 10.37 7.88
N ASN A 67 -12.23 9.12 7.94
CA ASN A 67 -12.55 8.32 6.76
C ASN A 67 -14.07 8.36 6.49
N TYR A 68 -14.40 8.59 5.22
CA TYR A 68 -15.75 8.58 4.67
C TYR A 68 -15.80 7.56 3.55
N ILE A 69 -16.76 6.67 3.57
CA ILE A 69 -16.82 5.51 2.67
C ILE A 69 -18.13 5.49 1.87
N THR A 70 -18.03 5.04 0.62
CA THR A 70 -19.19 4.74 -0.22
C THR A 70 -19.82 3.42 0.22
N ASP A 71 -21.12 3.27 -0.10
CA ASP A 71 -21.78 1.97 0.00
C ASP A 71 -21.34 1.08 -1.18
N SER A 72 -20.61 0.02 -0.88
CA SER A 72 -20.08 -0.92 -1.87
C SER A 72 -21.16 -1.69 -2.65
N LEU A 73 -22.40 -1.69 -2.20
CA LEU A 73 -23.50 -2.35 -2.89
C LEU A 73 -24.23 -1.40 -3.85
N ASN A 74 -24.22 -0.09 -3.57
CA ASN A 74 -25.05 0.90 -4.26
C ASN A 74 -24.23 1.94 -5.05
N PHE A 75 -22.88 1.95 -4.91
CA PHE A 75 -22.04 2.88 -5.61
C PHE A 75 -20.98 2.17 -6.44
N ARG A 76 -20.95 2.51 -7.69
CA ARG A 76 -19.90 2.14 -8.66
C ARG A 76 -19.75 3.26 -9.67
N GLY A 77 -18.50 3.67 -9.93
CA GLY A 77 -18.19 4.60 -11.01
C GLY A 77 -18.52 3.98 -12.39
N VAL A 78 -18.88 4.83 -13.32
CA VAL A 78 -19.20 4.44 -14.71
C VAL A 78 -18.23 5.15 -15.65
N VAL A 79 -17.56 4.38 -16.49
CA VAL A 79 -16.62 4.91 -17.50
C VAL A 79 -17.31 5.93 -18.41
N GLY A 80 -16.65 7.07 -18.63
CA GLY A 80 -17.16 8.17 -19.42
C GLY A 80 -17.98 9.20 -18.63
N ARG A 81 -18.34 8.92 -17.37
CA ARG A 81 -19.06 9.87 -16.51
C ARG A 81 -18.06 10.77 -15.77
N LYS A 82 -18.52 11.95 -15.41
CA LYS A 82 -17.75 12.88 -14.57
C LYS A 82 -18.28 12.88 -13.16
N TYR A 83 -17.38 12.93 -12.20
CA TYR A 83 -17.69 12.89 -10.77
C TYR A 83 -17.08 14.08 -10.07
N THR A 84 -17.81 14.63 -9.10
CA THR A 84 -17.41 15.74 -8.25
C THR A 84 -17.53 15.31 -6.79
N LEU A 85 -16.46 15.49 -6.02
CA LEU A 85 -16.48 15.34 -4.57
C LEU A 85 -16.91 16.67 -3.95
N ARG A 86 -17.83 16.61 -2.97
CA ARG A 86 -18.22 17.74 -2.15
C ARG A 86 -18.03 17.41 -0.68
N VAL A 87 -17.37 18.33 0.03
CA VAL A 87 -17.11 18.23 1.47
C VAL A 87 -17.65 19.49 2.14
N ASN A 88 -18.73 19.37 2.91
CA ASN A 88 -19.19 20.45 3.76
C ASN A 88 -18.61 20.26 5.17
N SER A 89 -17.94 21.28 5.67
CA SER A 89 -17.21 21.21 6.94
C SER A 89 -18.12 21.10 8.16
N ASN A 90 -19.41 21.39 8.03
CA ASN A 90 -20.42 21.31 9.09
C ASN A 90 -19.93 21.94 10.42
N GLY A 91 -19.26 23.10 10.33
CA GLY A 91 -18.71 23.82 11.47
C GLY A 91 -17.48 23.20 12.12
N LYS A 92 -16.84 22.18 11.52
CA LYS A 92 -15.61 21.53 12.04
C LYS A 92 -14.32 22.29 11.72
N PHE A 93 -14.39 23.25 10.82
CA PHE A 93 -13.36 24.26 10.56
C PHE A 93 -13.81 25.61 11.14
N PRO A 94 -12.90 26.59 11.27
CA PRO A 94 -13.24 27.92 11.81
C PRO A 94 -14.44 28.57 11.11
N ASN A 95 -14.65 28.22 9.83
CA ASN A 95 -15.77 28.69 9.01
C ASN A 95 -16.54 27.47 8.48
N ASN A 96 -17.84 27.61 8.26
CA ASN A 96 -18.68 26.57 7.66
C ASN A 96 -18.49 26.54 6.14
N TYR A 97 -17.31 26.13 5.70
CA TYR A 97 -16.93 26.11 4.28
C TYR A 97 -17.34 24.81 3.58
N THR A 98 -17.58 24.96 2.29
CA THR A 98 -17.81 23.87 1.35
C THR A 98 -16.63 23.77 0.40
N TYR A 99 -16.05 22.58 0.32
CA TYR A 99 -14.94 22.25 -0.57
C TYR A 99 -15.44 21.34 -1.68
N GLU A 100 -15.02 21.62 -2.91
CA GLU A 100 -15.41 20.82 -4.08
C GLU A 100 -14.19 20.47 -4.92
N SER A 101 -14.22 19.27 -5.52
CA SER A 101 -13.25 18.95 -6.57
C SER A 101 -13.67 19.55 -7.90
N ILE A 102 -12.73 19.75 -8.81
CA ILE A 102 -13.09 19.86 -10.22
C ILE A 102 -13.81 18.58 -10.67
N PRO A 103 -14.73 18.64 -11.65
CA PRO A 103 -15.35 17.43 -12.21
C PRO A 103 -14.30 16.56 -12.91
N MET A 104 -14.15 15.30 -12.45
CA MET A 104 -13.18 14.34 -12.96
C MET A 104 -13.86 13.27 -13.79
N GLU A 105 -13.41 13.06 -15.03
CA GLU A 105 -13.93 11.99 -15.89
C GLU A 105 -13.31 10.64 -15.52
N LEU A 106 -14.15 9.62 -15.36
CA LEU A 106 -13.72 8.24 -15.20
C LEU A 106 -13.29 7.67 -16.56
N LYS A 107 -11.99 7.72 -16.83
CA LYS A 107 -11.41 7.19 -18.06
C LYS A 107 -11.27 5.67 -17.99
N PRO A 108 -11.44 4.94 -19.12
CA PRO A 108 -11.21 3.50 -19.15
C PRO A 108 -9.74 3.18 -18.86
N VAL A 109 -9.47 1.97 -18.39
CA VAL A 109 -8.12 1.41 -18.26
C VAL A 109 -8.10 0.03 -18.94
N PRO A 110 -7.07 -0.29 -19.74
CA PRO A 110 -6.96 -1.61 -20.36
C PRO A 110 -6.72 -2.70 -19.31
N GLU A 111 -6.93 -3.95 -19.73
CA GLU A 111 -6.57 -5.11 -18.93
C GLU A 111 -5.04 -5.20 -18.77
N ILE A 112 -4.59 -5.86 -17.71
CA ILE A 112 -3.19 -6.19 -17.51
C ILE A 112 -2.88 -7.42 -18.39
N ASP A 113 -2.05 -7.28 -19.40
CA ASP A 113 -1.71 -8.38 -20.31
C ASP A 113 -0.94 -9.47 -19.57
N ASN A 114 0.16 -9.08 -18.93
CA ASN A 114 0.99 -9.98 -18.16
C ASN A 114 1.42 -9.34 -16.86
N LEU A 115 1.40 -10.13 -15.80
CA LEU A 115 2.07 -9.84 -14.54
C LEU A 115 2.93 -11.06 -14.23
N TYR A 116 4.22 -10.88 -14.18
CA TYR A 116 5.18 -11.98 -14.05
C TYR A 116 6.41 -11.55 -13.26
N TRP A 117 7.25 -12.51 -12.95
CA TRP A 117 8.46 -12.27 -12.21
C TRP A 117 9.67 -12.94 -12.86
N GLU A 118 10.84 -12.40 -12.58
CA GLU A 118 12.11 -12.91 -13.04
C GLU A 118 13.07 -13.02 -11.85
N ARG A 119 13.76 -14.16 -11.77
CA ARG A 119 14.86 -14.33 -10.83
C ARG A 119 16.06 -13.53 -11.33
N ILE A 120 16.72 -12.87 -10.40
CA ILE A 120 17.99 -12.20 -10.69
C ILE A 120 19.05 -12.61 -9.70
N LEU A 121 20.30 -12.64 -10.19
CA LEU A 121 21.47 -12.75 -9.34
C LEU A 121 21.88 -11.36 -8.88
N ILE A 122 22.09 -11.21 -7.59
CA ILE A 122 22.63 -10.00 -6.97
C ILE A 122 24.11 -10.26 -6.80
N GLU A 123 24.95 -9.54 -7.54
CA GLU A 123 26.40 -9.68 -7.47
C GLU A 123 26.90 -9.44 -6.04
N ALA A 124 27.84 -10.29 -5.62
CA ALA A 124 28.44 -10.16 -4.30
C ALA A 124 29.36 -8.93 -4.28
N GLU A 125 29.19 -8.09 -3.28
CA GLU A 125 30.06 -6.90 -3.07
C GLU A 125 31.53 -7.26 -2.80
N THR A 126 31.84 -8.55 -2.52
CA THR A 126 33.18 -9.07 -2.27
C THR A 126 33.28 -10.53 -2.73
N GLU A 127 34.47 -10.94 -3.18
CA GLU A 127 34.80 -12.32 -3.67
C GLU A 127 34.50 -13.45 -2.65
N GLN A 128 34.27 -13.13 -1.39
CA GLN A 128 34.07 -14.11 -0.31
C GLN A 128 32.58 -14.35 0.02
N ARG A 129 31.62 -13.69 -0.66
CA ARG A 129 30.19 -13.88 -0.42
C ARG A 129 29.56 -14.72 -1.52
N THR A 130 28.73 -15.68 -1.12
CA THR A 130 27.87 -16.44 -2.03
C THR A 130 26.94 -15.50 -2.80
N ALA A 131 26.78 -15.75 -4.09
CA ALA A 131 25.79 -15.05 -4.90
C ALA A 131 24.41 -15.17 -4.26
N LYS A 132 23.70 -14.05 -4.24
CA LYS A 132 22.36 -13.94 -3.67
C LYS A 132 21.36 -13.80 -4.79
N GLU A 133 20.14 -14.23 -4.53
CA GLU A 133 19.07 -14.16 -5.49
C GLU A 133 17.99 -13.20 -5.02
N GLY A 134 17.39 -12.50 -5.95
CA GLY A 134 16.24 -11.64 -5.74
C GLY A 134 15.22 -11.83 -6.85
N CYS A 135 14.13 -11.08 -6.76
CA CYS A 135 13.02 -11.18 -7.68
C CYS A 135 12.61 -9.80 -8.20
N ARG A 136 12.54 -9.66 -9.53
CA ARG A 136 11.89 -8.52 -10.21
C ARG A 136 10.47 -8.89 -10.57
N ILE A 137 9.52 -8.03 -10.27
CA ILE A 137 8.13 -8.20 -10.68
C ILE A 137 7.83 -7.18 -11.75
N LEU A 138 7.37 -7.65 -12.88
CA LEU A 138 7.23 -6.93 -14.14
C LEU A 138 5.76 -6.99 -14.61
N ILE A 139 5.34 -5.92 -15.30
CA ILE A 139 4.01 -5.82 -15.90
C ILE A 139 4.10 -5.44 -17.37
N ASP A 140 3.21 -6.04 -18.16
CA ASP A 140 2.91 -5.65 -19.52
C ASP A 140 1.44 -5.24 -19.61
N THR A 141 1.17 -4.18 -20.35
CA THR A 141 -0.20 -3.70 -20.64
C THR A 141 -0.19 -2.89 -21.92
N HIS A 142 -1.27 -2.96 -22.72
CA HIS A 142 -1.44 -2.13 -23.91
C HIS A 142 -2.88 -1.63 -24.03
N ASP A 143 -3.07 -0.54 -24.75
CA ASP A 143 -4.39 0.01 -25.07
C ASP A 143 -4.51 0.32 -26.56
N ASP A 144 -5.02 -0.64 -27.35
CA ASP A 144 -5.28 -0.48 -28.78
C ASP A 144 -6.30 0.62 -29.07
N SER A 145 -7.18 0.93 -28.10
CA SER A 145 -8.17 2.00 -28.23
C SER A 145 -7.59 3.37 -28.04
N ASN A 146 -6.39 3.49 -27.53
CA ASN A 146 -5.65 4.71 -27.22
C ASN A 146 -6.44 5.72 -26.35
N LYS A 147 -7.25 5.21 -25.41
CA LYS A 147 -8.07 6.01 -24.48
C LYS A 147 -7.43 6.26 -23.13
N CYS A 148 -6.48 5.39 -22.74
CA CYS A 148 -5.73 5.48 -21.51
C CYS A 148 -4.25 5.70 -21.81
N ASN A 149 -3.74 6.91 -21.63
CA ASN A 149 -2.33 7.24 -21.88
C ASN A 149 -1.53 7.47 -20.59
N TYR A 150 -2.21 7.54 -19.46
CA TYR A 150 -1.60 7.81 -18.17
C TYR A 150 -2.02 6.73 -17.19
N TYR A 151 -1.03 6.06 -16.64
CA TYR A 151 -1.20 4.89 -15.77
C TYR A 151 -0.63 5.16 -14.39
N ARG A 152 -1.29 4.59 -13.39
CA ARG A 152 -0.78 4.46 -12.04
C ARG A 152 -0.96 3.03 -11.56
N TRP A 153 0.00 2.54 -10.79
CA TRP A 153 -0.10 1.26 -10.12
C TRP A 153 0.11 1.41 -8.63
N ASP A 154 -0.58 0.59 -7.89
CA ASP A 154 -0.23 0.23 -6.54
C ASP A 154 -0.29 -1.28 -6.39
N TYR A 155 0.29 -1.79 -5.33
CA TYR A 155 0.24 -3.21 -5.06
C TYR A 155 0.14 -3.50 -3.57
N THR A 156 -0.35 -4.71 -3.26
CA THR A 156 -0.33 -5.29 -1.93
C THR A 156 0.47 -6.57 -1.97
N GLU A 157 1.56 -6.59 -1.22
CA GLU A 157 2.36 -7.78 -0.98
C GLU A 157 1.74 -8.57 0.17
N THR A 158 1.77 -9.87 0.07
CA THR A 158 1.42 -10.79 1.17
C THR A 158 2.39 -11.96 1.15
N TRP A 159 2.96 -12.31 2.29
CA TRP A 159 3.86 -13.45 2.36
C TRP A 159 3.62 -14.27 3.61
N GLU A 160 3.99 -15.54 3.52
CA GLU A 160 3.94 -16.47 4.63
C GLU A 160 5.19 -16.29 5.49
N ILE A 161 4.99 -16.34 6.80
CA ILE A 161 6.05 -16.38 7.81
C ILE A 161 5.98 -17.74 8.48
N ARG A 162 7.06 -18.52 8.39
CA ARG A 162 7.14 -19.83 9.00
C ARG A 162 8.28 -19.87 10.01
N LEU A 163 7.94 -20.15 11.26
CA LEU A 163 8.94 -20.31 12.32
C LEU A 163 9.66 -21.65 12.20
N PRO A 164 10.94 -21.73 12.57
CA PRO A 164 11.73 -22.95 12.44
C PRO A 164 11.34 -24.03 13.45
N TYR A 165 10.69 -23.65 14.56
CA TYR A 165 10.33 -24.55 15.64
C TYR A 165 8.86 -24.96 15.57
N ASP A 166 8.53 -26.11 16.19
CA ASP A 166 7.14 -26.57 16.29
C ASP A 166 6.44 -25.88 17.48
N VAL A 167 5.81 -24.76 17.17
CA VAL A 167 5.12 -23.88 18.12
C VAL A 167 3.66 -23.70 17.71
N PRO A 168 2.76 -23.36 18.66
CA PRO A 168 1.33 -23.21 18.37
C PRO A 168 1.06 -22.20 17.23
N ASN A 169 1.75 -21.06 17.24
CA ASN A 169 1.64 -20.03 16.20
C ASN A 169 2.85 -20.08 15.28
N LYS A 170 2.99 -21.19 14.53
CA LYS A 170 4.13 -21.46 13.65
C LYS A 170 4.04 -20.73 12.32
N ILE A 171 2.83 -20.60 11.77
CA ILE A 171 2.59 -20.05 10.44
C ILE A 171 1.68 -18.84 10.56
N CYS A 172 2.15 -17.73 10.04
CA CYS A 172 1.40 -16.47 9.93
C CYS A 172 1.50 -15.88 8.53
N TRP A 173 0.62 -14.96 8.26
CA TRP A 173 0.64 -14.14 7.05
C TRP A 173 0.74 -12.67 7.42
N THR A 174 1.49 -11.93 6.62
CA THR A 174 1.57 -10.47 6.75
C THR A 174 1.43 -9.82 5.39
N SER A 175 0.92 -8.58 5.38
CA SER A 175 0.68 -7.85 4.14
C SER A 175 1.15 -6.41 4.27
N ASN A 176 1.77 -5.90 3.21
CA ASN A 176 2.17 -4.51 3.08
C ASN A 176 1.63 -3.91 1.79
N LYS A 177 1.22 -2.67 1.84
CA LYS A 177 0.89 -1.89 0.64
C LYS A 177 2.12 -1.15 0.12
N SER A 178 2.19 -0.97 -1.19
CA SER A 178 3.21 -0.12 -1.79
C SER A 178 3.14 1.29 -1.22
N SER A 179 4.29 1.86 -0.91
CA SER A 179 4.42 3.26 -0.49
C SER A 179 4.94 4.16 -1.62
N GLN A 180 5.45 3.58 -2.68
CA GLN A 180 5.99 4.29 -3.84
C GLN A 180 4.87 4.77 -4.76
N ILE A 181 5.07 5.93 -5.38
CA ILE A 181 4.23 6.43 -6.45
C ILE A 181 4.75 5.82 -7.75
N ILE A 182 3.97 4.94 -8.37
CA ILE A 182 4.35 4.22 -9.59
C ILE A 182 3.41 4.68 -10.70
N ILE A 183 3.95 5.49 -11.62
CA ILE A 183 3.20 6.09 -12.72
C ILE A 183 3.93 5.90 -14.05
N LYS A 184 3.20 5.95 -15.16
CA LYS A 184 3.76 5.91 -16.50
C LYS A 184 2.89 6.67 -17.48
N ASN A 185 3.54 7.40 -18.38
CA ASN A 185 2.93 8.11 -19.48
C ASN A 185 3.31 7.44 -20.81
N THR A 186 2.34 7.18 -21.66
CA THR A 186 2.51 6.61 -23.01
C THR A 186 2.09 7.57 -24.13
N SER A 187 1.65 8.80 -23.80
CA SER A 187 1.10 9.74 -24.79
C SER A 187 2.07 10.12 -25.91
N LEU A 188 3.37 10.00 -25.67
CA LEU A 188 4.43 10.32 -26.64
C LEU A 188 5.00 9.07 -27.34
N LEU A 189 4.48 7.87 -27.03
CA LEU A 189 4.92 6.64 -27.64
C LEU A 189 4.18 6.41 -28.97
N SER A 190 4.86 5.77 -29.92
CA SER A 190 4.26 5.40 -31.22
C SER A 190 3.16 4.36 -31.09
N ALA A 191 3.18 3.56 -30.06
CA ALA A 191 2.16 2.60 -29.66
C ALA A 191 1.89 2.76 -28.16
N ASN A 192 0.62 2.71 -27.77
CA ASN A 192 0.22 2.76 -26.36
C ASN A 192 0.44 1.39 -25.72
N SER A 193 1.70 1.06 -25.50
CA SER A 193 2.13 -0.24 -24.97
C SER A 193 3.25 -0.04 -23.95
N ILE A 194 3.13 -0.74 -22.86
CA ILE A 194 4.10 -0.81 -21.77
C ILE A 194 4.54 -2.27 -21.67
N SER A 195 5.83 -2.51 -21.81
CA SER A 195 6.42 -3.85 -21.73
C SER A 195 7.55 -3.88 -20.73
N ARG A 196 7.63 -4.95 -19.95
CA ARG A 196 8.69 -5.20 -18.96
C ARG A 196 8.86 -4.07 -17.94
N PHE A 197 7.77 -3.40 -17.59
CA PHE A 197 7.83 -2.31 -16.61
C PHE A 197 8.01 -2.87 -15.20
N LEU A 198 9.06 -2.40 -14.51
CA LEU A 198 9.40 -2.83 -13.16
C LEU A 198 8.42 -2.23 -12.15
N LEU A 199 7.61 -3.08 -11.52
CA LEU A 199 6.69 -2.67 -10.45
C LEU A 199 7.32 -2.78 -9.06
N ASN A 200 8.03 -3.89 -8.81
CA ASN A 200 8.61 -4.16 -7.51
C ASN A 200 9.90 -4.97 -7.64
N PHE A 201 10.78 -4.76 -6.70
CA PHE A 201 12.00 -5.54 -6.52
C PHE A 201 12.06 -6.08 -5.09
N VAL A 202 12.01 -7.40 -4.96
CA VAL A 202 12.14 -8.09 -3.69
C VAL A 202 13.58 -8.57 -3.54
N SER A 203 14.31 -7.96 -2.60
CA SER A 203 15.73 -8.28 -2.40
C SER A 203 15.93 -9.45 -1.45
N ASP A 204 17.16 -9.95 -1.44
CA ASP A 204 17.69 -10.94 -0.50
C ASP A 204 17.69 -10.51 0.98
N LYS A 205 17.51 -9.20 1.24
CA LYS A 205 17.58 -8.61 2.60
C LYS A 205 16.31 -8.80 3.41
N THR A 206 15.35 -9.58 2.90
CA THR A 206 14.06 -9.83 3.53
C THR A 206 13.72 -11.32 3.47
N ASP A 207 12.82 -11.76 4.35
CA ASP A 207 12.28 -13.12 4.39
C ASP A 207 11.05 -13.33 3.50
N ARG A 208 10.70 -12.35 2.66
CA ARG A 208 9.47 -12.37 1.84
C ARG A 208 9.42 -13.53 0.86
N LEU A 209 10.57 -13.98 0.38
CA LEU A 209 10.70 -15.07 -0.61
C LEU A 209 11.10 -16.42 0.05
N GLU A 210 11.09 -16.51 1.38
CA GLU A 210 11.51 -17.72 2.09
C GLU A 210 10.52 -18.88 1.90
N ASP A 211 9.23 -18.56 1.95
CA ASP A 211 8.14 -19.49 1.67
C ASP A 211 7.33 -18.99 0.46
N LYS A 212 6.02 -18.88 0.60
CA LYS A 212 5.14 -18.39 -0.46
C LYS A 212 4.92 -16.88 -0.36
N TYR A 213 5.03 -16.19 -1.47
CA TYR A 213 4.80 -14.77 -1.65
C TYR A 213 3.69 -14.52 -2.67
N SER A 214 2.88 -13.51 -2.45
CA SER A 214 1.83 -13.04 -3.37
C SER A 214 1.91 -11.54 -3.55
N LEU A 215 1.74 -11.07 -4.80
CA LEU A 215 1.57 -9.67 -5.15
C LEU A 215 0.24 -9.46 -5.87
N LEU A 216 -0.64 -8.65 -5.28
CA LEU A 216 -1.84 -8.13 -5.93
C LEU A 216 -1.53 -6.75 -6.48
N VAL A 217 -1.60 -6.58 -7.79
CA VAL A 217 -1.39 -5.31 -8.49
C VAL A 217 -2.74 -4.72 -8.88
N ASN A 218 -2.90 -3.42 -8.62
CA ASN A 218 -4.00 -2.62 -9.14
C ASN A 218 -3.44 -1.66 -10.20
N GLN A 219 -4.08 -1.59 -11.34
CA GLN A 219 -3.80 -0.67 -12.45
C GLN A 219 -4.93 0.33 -12.57
N TYR A 220 -4.61 1.61 -12.64
CA TYR A 220 -5.56 2.72 -12.72
C TYR A 220 -5.30 3.58 -13.94
N SER A 221 -6.38 4.11 -14.54
CA SER A 221 -6.30 5.20 -15.51
C SER A 221 -6.20 6.53 -14.79
N LEU A 222 -5.40 7.45 -15.32
CA LEU A 222 -5.33 8.82 -14.84
C LEU A 222 -5.78 9.79 -15.93
N SER A 223 -6.24 10.98 -15.53
CA SER A 223 -6.23 12.14 -16.40
C SER A 223 -4.82 12.72 -16.54
N GLU A 224 -4.59 13.58 -17.51
CA GLU A 224 -3.30 14.23 -17.67
C GLU A 224 -2.97 15.12 -16.46
N GLU A 225 -3.96 15.87 -15.95
CA GLU A 225 -3.80 16.74 -14.79
C GLU A 225 -3.46 15.93 -13.53
N GLU A 226 -4.10 14.78 -13.36
CA GLU A 226 -3.82 13.87 -12.25
C GLU A 226 -2.41 13.25 -12.37
N PHE A 227 -2.00 12.88 -13.58
CA PHE A 227 -0.64 12.39 -13.83
C PHE A 227 0.40 13.45 -13.46
N ILE A 228 0.21 14.72 -13.87
CA ILE A 228 1.10 15.84 -13.53
C ILE A 228 1.17 16.05 -12.00
N TYR A 229 0.05 15.89 -11.30
CA TYR A 229 0.03 15.96 -9.84
C TYR A 229 0.90 14.85 -9.22
N TRP A 230 0.70 13.59 -9.63
CA TRP A 230 1.45 12.46 -9.10
C TRP A 230 2.93 12.49 -9.48
N ASP A 231 3.28 12.97 -10.67
CA ASP A 231 4.67 13.16 -11.12
C ASP A 231 5.40 14.15 -10.20
N LYS A 232 4.78 15.29 -9.89
CA LYS A 232 5.33 16.25 -8.93
C LYS A 232 5.49 15.63 -7.54
N MET A 233 4.50 14.86 -7.08
CA MET A 233 4.57 14.19 -5.79
C MET A 233 5.67 13.12 -5.75
N GLN A 234 5.89 12.39 -6.84
CA GLN A 234 6.98 11.43 -6.98
C GLN A 234 8.34 12.12 -6.88
N LEU A 235 8.56 13.17 -7.68
CA LEU A 235 9.80 13.95 -7.64
C LEU A 235 10.11 14.48 -6.24
N MET A 236 9.10 14.95 -5.52
CA MET A 236 9.29 15.44 -4.14
C MET A 236 9.67 14.31 -3.18
N SER A 237 9.06 13.12 -3.31
CA SER A 237 9.38 11.98 -2.45
C SER A 237 10.82 11.46 -2.66
N GLU A 238 11.33 11.57 -3.88
CA GLU A 238 12.69 11.17 -4.25
C GLU A 238 13.76 12.20 -3.83
N GLN A 239 13.37 13.48 -3.75
CA GLN A 239 14.27 14.60 -3.41
C GLN A 239 14.28 14.93 -1.90
N THR A 240 13.50 14.27 -1.08
CA THR A 240 13.47 14.50 0.36
C THR A 240 14.88 14.26 0.96
N GLY A 241 15.44 15.31 1.58
CA GLY A 241 16.81 15.30 2.10
C GLY A 241 17.87 15.96 1.20
N THR A 242 17.48 16.59 0.08
CA THR A 242 18.37 17.39 -0.74
C THR A 242 18.36 18.88 -0.35
N LEU A 243 19.37 19.66 -0.79
CA LEU A 243 19.48 21.11 -0.51
C LEU A 243 18.31 21.96 -1.06
N TYR A 244 17.43 21.38 -1.88
CA TYR A 244 16.29 22.02 -2.53
C TYR A 244 14.98 21.33 -2.14
N ASP A 245 14.71 21.17 -0.84
CA ASP A 245 13.44 20.62 -0.37
C ASP A 245 12.25 21.44 -0.88
N ILE A 246 11.52 20.87 -1.83
CA ILE A 246 10.24 21.40 -2.27
C ILE A 246 9.20 20.96 -1.24
N THR A 247 8.50 21.88 -0.61
CA THR A 247 7.49 21.53 0.40
C THR A 247 6.25 20.93 -0.26
N PRO A 248 5.66 19.84 0.27
CA PRO A 248 4.41 19.25 -0.24
C PRO A 248 3.23 20.22 -0.33
N SER A 249 3.25 21.27 0.45
CA SER A 249 2.26 22.37 0.40
C SER A 249 2.29 23.20 -0.89
N SER A 250 3.29 23.00 -1.76
CA SER A 250 3.39 23.71 -3.05
C SER A 250 2.67 22.99 -4.19
N VAL A 251 2.31 21.68 -4.04
CA VAL A 251 1.59 20.94 -5.08
C VAL A 251 0.09 21.16 -4.91
N GLN A 252 -0.48 21.91 -5.84
CA GLN A 252 -1.91 22.15 -5.86
C GLN A 252 -2.65 20.90 -6.32
N GLY A 253 -3.65 20.47 -5.52
CA GLY A 253 -4.58 19.42 -5.89
C GLY A 253 -5.73 19.94 -6.78
N ASN A 254 -6.78 19.14 -6.86
CA ASN A 254 -7.97 19.46 -7.67
C ASN A 254 -9.18 19.89 -6.83
N ILE A 255 -8.97 20.35 -5.60
CA ILE A 255 -10.04 20.71 -4.66
C ILE A 255 -9.91 22.19 -4.30
N TYR A 256 -11.03 22.87 -4.27
CA TYR A 256 -11.11 24.30 -3.95
C TYR A 256 -12.21 24.60 -2.92
N CYS A 257 -12.10 25.72 -2.24
CA CYS A 257 -13.12 26.21 -1.31
C CYS A 257 -14.05 27.18 -2.03
N ASN A 258 -15.37 26.94 -1.96
CA ASN A 258 -16.37 27.75 -2.67
C ASN A 258 -16.47 29.16 -2.08
N GLU A 259 -16.43 29.28 -0.76
CA GLU A 259 -16.60 30.55 -0.05
C GLU A 259 -15.32 31.37 0.01
N ASN A 260 -14.15 30.73 -0.12
CA ASN A 260 -12.86 31.41 -0.07
C ASN A 260 -11.87 30.82 -1.10
N PRO A 261 -11.81 31.33 -2.33
CA PRO A 261 -10.91 30.84 -3.37
C PRO A 261 -9.42 30.93 -3.03
N SER A 262 -9.03 31.73 -2.04
CA SER A 262 -7.65 31.82 -1.55
C SER A 262 -7.29 30.76 -0.50
N GLU A 263 -8.28 29.99 -0.02
CA GLU A 263 -8.08 28.89 0.91
C GLU A 263 -7.39 27.72 0.21
N LYS A 264 -6.16 27.41 0.63
CA LYS A 264 -5.43 26.27 0.06
C LYS A 264 -5.96 24.96 0.63
N VAL A 265 -6.21 24.00 -0.25
CA VAL A 265 -6.55 22.61 0.07
C VAL A 265 -5.48 21.72 -0.51
N LEU A 266 -5.00 20.77 0.28
CA LEU A 266 -3.99 19.79 -0.12
C LEU A 266 -4.63 18.46 -0.49
N GLY A 267 -3.87 17.63 -1.23
CA GLY A 267 -4.31 16.29 -1.62
C GLY A 267 -5.06 16.31 -2.96
N TYR A 268 -5.66 15.17 -3.29
CA TYR A 268 -6.30 14.96 -4.58
C TYR A 268 -7.50 14.02 -4.47
N PHE A 269 -8.55 14.30 -5.20
CA PHE A 269 -9.68 13.40 -5.43
C PHE A 269 -9.52 12.75 -6.80
N SER A 270 -9.27 11.45 -6.82
CA SER A 270 -9.04 10.64 -8.01
C SER A 270 -10.31 9.94 -8.49
N VAL A 271 -10.48 9.83 -9.80
CA VAL A 271 -11.58 9.11 -10.45
C VAL A 271 -11.00 8.23 -11.54
N SER A 272 -10.96 6.93 -11.31
CA SER A 272 -10.18 6.01 -12.15
C SER A 272 -10.93 4.71 -12.43
N ALA A 273 -10.84 4.18 -13.64
CA ALA A 273 -11.12 2.76 -13.85
C ALA A 273 -9.98 1.93 -13.24
N LYS A 274 -10.29 0.72 -12.79
CA LYS A 274 -9.36 -0.16 -12.08
C LYS A 274 -9.36 -1.56 -12.68
N ARG A 275 -8.18 -2.12 -12.89
CA ARG A 275 -7.97 -3.55 -13.19
C ARG A 275 -7.00 -4.13 -12.21
N THR A 276 -7.20 -5.41 -11.88
CA THR A 276 -6.38 -6.08 -10.87
C THR A 276 -5.84 -7.39 -11.40
N ARG A 277 -4.60 -7.72 -11.02
CA ARG A 277 -4.03 -9.02 -11.28
C ARG A 277 -3.15 -9.45 -10.12
N ARG A 278 -3.15 -10.76 -9.82
CA ARG A 278 -2.37 -11.35 -8.74
C ARG A 278 -1.41 -12.38 -9.29
N ILE A 279 -0.20 -12.41 -8.73
CA ILE A 279 0.75 -13.49 -8.93
C ILE A 279 1.14 -14.11 -7.60
N PHE A 280 1.63 -15.33 -7.68
CA PHE A 280 2.25 -16.06 -6.58
C PHE A 280 3.66 -16.47 -6.97
N ILE A 281 4.55 -16.47 -6.00
CA ILE A 281 5.93 -16.95 -6.11
C ILE A 281 6.10 -17.97 -5.00
N GLU A 282 6.40 -19.22 -5.39
CA GLU A 282 6.53 -20.37 -4.49
C GLU A 282 7.77 -21.16 -4.91
N GLU A 283 8.90 -20.45 -5.03
CA GLU A 283 10.18 -21.04 -5.42
C GLU A 283 11.26 -20.71 -4.44
N SER A 284 12.25 -21.61 -4.36
CA SER A 284 13.41 -21.43 -3.48
C SER A 284 14.38 -20.43 -4.04
N PHE A 285 14.80 -19.48 -3.21
CA PHE A 285 15.82 -18.48 -3.50
C PHE A 285 17.03 -18.71 -2.60
N SER A 286 18.23 -18.54 -3.14
CA SER A 286 19.46 -18.69 -2.37
C SER A 286 19.92 -17.36 -1.75
N GLY A 287 20.56 -17.45 -0.60
CA GLY A 287 21.20 -16.30 0.06
C GLY A 287 20.25 -15.35 0.76
N LEU A 288 18.97 -15.73 0.97
CA LEU A 288 18.01 -14.93 1.72
C LEU A 288 18.45 -14.74 3.18
N VAL A 289 18.02 -13.62 3.76
CA VAL A 289 18.24 -13.35 5.19
C VAL A 289 17.42 -14.30 6.05
N ASN A 290 18.09 -15.12 6.84
CA ASN A 290 17.43 -15.89 7.88
C ASN A 290 17.27 -15.03 9.14
N LEU A 291 16.05 -14.56 9.39
CA LEU A 291 15.72 -13.72 10.54
C LEU A 291 15.80 -14.47 11.88
N TYR A 292 15.84 -15.79 11.84
CA TYR A 292 15.84 -16.65 13.04
C TYR A 292 17.21 -17.19 13.41
N ILE A 293 18.24 -16.87 12.64
CA ILE A 293 19.63 -17.33 12.92
C ILE A 293 20.17 -16.82 14.27
N ASN A 294 19.65 -15.69 14.73
CA ASN A 294 20.04 -15.04 15.98
C ASN A 294 18.99 -15.23 17.08
N CYS A 295 18.14 -16.24 16.97
CA CYS A 295 17.22 -16.58 18.05
C CYS A 295 18.01 -17.23 19.18
N PRO A 296 18.11 -16.58 20.35
CA PRO A 296 18.73 -17.19 21.51
C PRO A 296 17.88 -18.37 21.96
N VAL A 297 18.49 -19.51 22.16
CA VAL A 297 17.82 -20.74 22.60
C VAL A 297 18.60 -21.38 23.73
N ASP A 298 17.87 -21.68 24.82
CA ASP A 298 18.31 -22.55 25.91
C ASP A 298 17.51 -23.83 25.87
N THR A 299 18.10 -24.92 26.24
CA THR A 299 17.44 -26.24 26.31
C THR A 299 17.36 -26.74 27.73
N ILE A 300 16.17 -27.17 28.14
CA ILE A 300 15.96 -27.79 29.42
C ILE A 300 15.21 -29.15 29.27
N PRO A 301 15.39 -30.11 30.20
CA PRO A 301 14.62 -31.36 30.19
C PRO A 301 13.10 -31.09 30.29
N PRO A 302 12.25 -31.96 29.72
CA PRO A 302 10.79 -31.76 29.71
C PRO A 302 10.17 -31.64 31.10
N TRP A 303 10.74 -32.35 32.07
CA TRP A 303 10.27 -32.35 33.47
C TRP A 303 10.69 -31.14 34.28
N GLN A 304 11.68 -30.38 33.81
CA GLN A 304 12.12 -29.18 34.49
C GLN A 304 11.10 -28.06 34.32
N PRO A 305 10.68 -27.37 35.42
CA PRO A 305 9.81 -26.24 35.33
C PRO A 305 10.50 -25.09 34.55
N ILE A 306 9.72 -24.38 33.76
CA ILE A 306 10.21 -23.21 33.01
C ILE A 306 10.62 -22.16 34.05
N PRO A 307 11.87 -21.66 34.03
CA PRO A 307 12.27 -20.58 34.91
C PRO A 307 11.38 -19.36 34.69
N TYR A 308 10.95 -18.73 35.75
CA TYR A 308 10.17 -17.51 35.66
C TYR A 308 11.08 -16.36 35.20
N LEU A 309 11.19 -16.17 33.89
CA LEU A 309 11.98 -15.11 33.25
C LEU A 309 11.06 -14.14 32.49
N GLY A 310 9.97 -13.73 33.12
CA GLY A 310 9.12 -12.65 32.63
C GLY A 310 8.40 -12.87 31.29
N THR A 311 9.11 -12.99 30.18
CA THR A 311 8.55 -13.02 28.83
C THR A 311 9.02 -14.21 27.99
N SER A 312 9.65 -15.21 28.59
CA SER A 312 10.21 -16.35 27.84
C SER A 312 9.12 -17.20 27.21
N VAL A 313 9.25 -17.46 25.93
CA VAL A 313 8.40 -18.37 25.18
C VAL A 313 9.16 -19.69 25.01
N TRP A 314 8.49 -20.82 25.10
CA TRP A 314 9.11 -22.13 25.07
C TRP A 314 8.48 -23.03 24.00
N VAL A 315 9.28 -23.96 23.51
CA VAL A 315 8.92 -24.96 22.51
C VAL A 315 9.30 -26.33 23.07
N ILE A 316 8.44 -27.33 22.87
CA ILE A 316 8.79 -28.74 23.13
C ILE A 316 9.18 -29.34 21.79
N ILE A 317 10.38 -29.90 21.72
CA ILE A 317 10.82 -30.69 20.57
C ILE A 317 10.73 -32.16 20.99
N ASP A 318 9.99 -32.94 20.20
CA ASP A 318 9.95 -34.37 20.34
C ASP A 318 11.32 -34.97 19.94
N GLY A 319 11.97 -35.65 20.87
CA GLY A 319 13.23 -36.30 20.59
C GLY A 319 13.08 -37.49 19.64
N SER A 320 14.09 -37.72 18.82
CA SER A 320 14.29 -39.02 18.17
C SER A 320 14.75 -40.08 19.15
N MET A 321 14.83 -41.39 18.73
CA MET A 321 15.33 -42.47 19.57
C MET A 321 16.70 -42.16 20.21
N ASP A 322 17.52 -41.32 19.57
CA ASP A 322 18.87 -40.96 20.02
C ASP A 322 18.93 -39.68 20.85
N MET A 323 17.85 -38.88 20.91
CA MET A 323 17.76 -37.65 21.70
C MET A 323 16.44 -37.58 22.46
N PRO A 324 16.48 -37.51 23.82
CA PRO A 324 15.27 -37.32 24.59
C PRO A 324 14.58 -36.02 24.25
N PRO A 325 13.25 -35.92 24.38
CA PRO A 325 12.54 -34.68 24.19
C PRO A 325 13.09 -33.58 25.12
N TYR A 326 13.13 -32.37 24.67
CA TYR A 326 13.58 -31.19 25.45
C TYR A 326 12.73 -29.98 25.17
N LYS A 327 12.73 -29.03 26.07
CA LYS A 327 12.12 -27.72 25.88
C LYS A 327 13.18 -26.74 25.41
N ILE A 328 12.87 -26.01 24.36
CA ILE A 328 13.67 -24.87 23.93
C ILE A 328 13.04 -23.59 24.50
N LEU A 329 13.86 -22.80 25.16
CA LEU A 329 13.48 -21.50 25.69
C LEU A 329 14.07 -20.40 24.83
N THR A 330 13.32 -19.33 24.63
CA THR A 330 13.80 -18.12 23.99
C THR A 330 13.25 -16.87 24.69
N ASP A 331 14.05 -15.86 24.86
CA ASP A 331 13.64 -14.55 25.39
C ASP A 331 13.03 -13.65 24.33
N LYS A 332 13.16 -14.00 23.04
CA LYS A 332 12.59 -13.27 21.91
C LYS A 332 11.26 -13.90 21.49
N LYS A 333 10.16 -13.22 21.82
CA LYS A 333 8.81 -13.68 21.49
C LYS A 333 8.66 -13.99 20.00
N GLY A 334 9.20 -13.17 19.11
CA GLY A 334 9.12 -13.36 17.66
C GLY A 334 9.79 -14.63 17.11
N CYS A 335 10.63 -15.30 17.93
CA CYS A 335 11.24 -16.57 17.57
C CYS A 335 10.33 -17.79 17.82
N ALA A 336 9.26 -17.62 18.60
CA ALA A 336 8.35 -18.72 18.95
C ALA A 336 6.86 -18.36 18.77
N ASP A 337 6.56 -17.15 18.31
CA ASP A 337 5.20 -16.69 18.05
C ASP A 337 5.19 -15.79 16.82
N CYS A 338 4.71 -16.29 15.68
CA CYS A 338 4.67 -15.55 14.43
C CYS A 338 3.68 -14.37 14.48
N THR A 339 2.75 -14.32 15.48
CA THR A 339 1.78 -13.21 15.61
C THR A 339 2.42 -11.87 15.94
N VAL A 340 3.68 -11.86 16.36
CA VAL A 340 4.48 -10.64 16.53
C VAL A 340 4.67 -9.90 15.19
N ARG A 341 4.66 -10.64 14.08
CA ARG A 341 4.94 -10.10 12.73
C ARG A 341 3.76 -10.21 11.77
N GLY A 342 2.76 -11.01 12.09
CA GLY A 342 1.64 -11.28 11.20
C GLY A 342 0.39 -11.75 11.93
N THR A 343 -0.52 -12.37 11.20
CA THR A 343 -1.75 -12.97 11.71
C THR A 343 -1.81 -14.45 11.36
N THR A 344 -2.39 -15.27 12.23
CA THR A 344 -2.67 -16.69 11.96
C THR A 344 -3.87 -16.88 11.02
N ILE A 345 -4.59 -15.80 10.69
CA ILE A 345 -5.71 -15.85 9.76
C ILE A 345 -5.16 -15.95 8.35
N ARG A 346 -5.34 -17.13 7.74
CA ARG A 346 -4.93 -17.38 6.36
C ARG A 346 -5.76 -16.53 5.41
N PRO A 347 -5.14 -15.81 4.46
CA PRO A 347 -5.88 -15.05 3.45
C PRO A 347 -6.75 -15.97 2.58
N THR A 348 -7.96 -15.56 2.25
CA THR A 348 -8.91 -16.37 1.47
C THR A 348 -8.39 -16.69 0.07
N PHE A 349 -7.57 -15.82 -0.50
CA PHE A 349 -6.97 -15.96 -1.83
C PHE A 349 -5.70 -16.81 -1.85
N TRP A 350 -5.23 -17.34 -0.71
CA TRP A 350 -3.88 -17.92 -0.60
C TRP A 350 -3.67 -19.20 -1.43
N ASP A 351 -4.74 -19.88 -1.78
CA ASP A 351 -4.75 -21.11 -2.58
C ASP A 351 -5.28 -20.91 -4.01
N ASP A 352 -5.57 -19.68 -4.45
CA ASP A 352 -6.15 -19.40 -5.78
C ASP A 352 -5.25 -19.87 -6.92
N ASP A 353 -3.94 -19.92 -6.73
CA ASP A 353 -2.98 -20.47 -7.69
C ASP A 353 -3.15 -21.98 -7.93
N LYS A 354 -3.67 -22.70 -6.93
CA LYS A 354 -3.92 -24.16 -7.02
C LYS A 354 -5.22 -24.50 -7.71
N LEU A 355 -6.18 -23.54 -7.71
CA LEU A 355 -7.47 -23.71 -8.37
C LEU A 355 -7.39 -23.45 -9.89
N ASN A 356 -6.32 -22.80 -10.35
CA ASN A 356 -6.10 -22.43 -11.75
C ASN A 356 -5.03 -23.29 -12.47
N ARG A 357 -4.62 -24.42 -11.85
CA ARG A 357 -3.66 -25.38 -12.43
C ARG A 357 -4.37 -26.62 -12.98
#